data_462494fa3b87666f44d71d992215be5b
#
_entry.id   462494fa3b87666f44d71d992215be5b
#
_cell.length_a   1.000
_cell.length_b   1.000
_cell.length_c   1.000
_cell.angle_alpha   90.00
_cell.angle_beta   90.00
_cell.angle_gamma   90.00
#
_symmetry.space_group_name_H-M   'P 1'
#
loop_
_entity.id
_entity.type
_entity.pdbx_description
1 polymer ?
#
loop_
_entity_poly.entity_id
_entity_poly.type
_entity_poly.pdbx_seq_one_letter_code
_entity_poly.pdbx_strand_id
1 'polypeptide(L)'
;KIGVFGDNCSGKTTFLNLITGQIKPDTGTSVVGENTFFGYYMQNPEFPNTNLTVLEYIKEAAEYIVKNDGKNLSASAFLEEFGFEGKIQYSPVSTLSGGERKRLFLVRLLMSNPNFLILDEPTNDFDIFTMNILEQFLYSYKGCLLIVSHDRYFMDKVADTLFILEADGTISGFV
;
A
#
# COMPACT_ATOMS: atom_id res chain seq x y z
N LYS A 1 0.20 6.79 12.30
CA LYS A 1 0.63 5.62 11.48
C LYS A 1 0.65 4.41 12.38
N ILE A 2 -0.12 3.38 12.07
CA ILE A 2 -0.37 2.21 12.91
C ILE A 2 0.23 0.98 12.24
N GLY A 3 1.09 0.27 12.99
CA GLY A 3 1.54 -1.06 12.64
C GLY A 3 0.65 -2.11 13.31
N VAL A 4 0.31 -3.17 12.60
CA VAL A 4 -0.42 -4.32 13.13
C VAL A 4 0.49 -5.54 13.09
N PHE A 5 0.72 -6.10 14.26
CA PHE A 5 1.53 -7.30 14.44
C PHE A 5 0.65 -8.43 15.00
N GLY A 6 0.96 -9.65 14.66
CA GLY A 6 0.28 -10.84 15.19
C GLY A 6 0.73 -12.08 14.45
N ASP A 7 0.57 -13.24 15.07
CA ASP A 7 0.94 -14.52 14.49
C ASP A 7 0.14 -14.83 13.22
N ASN A 8 0.61 -15.81 12.45
CA ASN A 8 -0.17 -16.31 11.32
C ASN A 8 -1.52 -16.83 11.82
N CYS A 9 -2.58 -16.50 11.08
CA CYS A 9 -3.96 -16.84 11.42
C CYS A 9 -4.52 -16.11 12.67
N SER A 10 -3.87 -15.07 13.20
CA SER A 10 -4.41 -14.25 14.31
C SER A 10 -5.58 -13.35 13.91
N GLY A 11 -5.99 -13.35 12.63
CA GLY A 11 -7.12 -12.54 12.16
C GLY A 11 -6.74 -11.19 11.54
N LYS A 12 -5.47 -10.94 11.21
CA LYS A 12 -5.02 -9.67 10.62
C LYS A 12 -5.82 -9.29 9.37
N THR A 13 -5.95 -10.20 8.42
CA THR A 13 -6.73 -9.96 7.19
C THR A 13 -8.22 -9.74 7.50
N THR A 14 -8.78 -10.46 8.47
CA THR A 14 -10.15 -10.24 8.93
C THR A 14 -10.32 -8.84 9.50
N PHE A 15 -9.37 -8.38 10.30
CA PHE A 15 -9.35 -7.03 10.85
C PHE A 15 -9.29 -5.95 9.74
N LEU A 16 -8.45 -6.15 8.72
CA LEU A 16 -8.38 -5.25 7.57
C LEU A 16 -9.69 -5.22 6.78
N ASN A 17 -10.32 -6.37 6.57
CA ASN A 17 -11.60 -6.48 5.87
C ASN A 17 -12.75 -5.83 6.65
N LEU A 18 -12.72 -5.86 7.99
CA LEU A 18 -13.68 -5.12 8.84
C LEU A 18 -13.50 -3.60 8.68
N ILE A 19 -12.27 -3.11 8.71
CA ILE A 19 -11.95 -1.67 8.57
C ILE A 19 -12.38 -1.16 7.18
N THR A 20 -12.12 -1.93 6.14
CA THR A 20 -12.46 -1.55 4.76
C THR A 20 -13.93 -1.78 4.41
N GLY A 21 -14.71 -2.36 5.33
CA GLY A 21 -16.13 -2.65 5.14
C GLY A 21 -16.41 -3.82 4.18
N GLN A 22 -15.41 -4.63 3.85
CA GLN A 22 -15.58 -5.84 3.03
C GLN A 22 -16.37 -6.93 3.77
N ILE A 23 -16.25 -6.96 5.09
CA ILE A 23 -17.07 -7.81 5.97
C ILE A 23 -17.73 -6.95 7.05
N LYS A 24 -18.88 -7.41 7.54
CA LYS A 24 -19.58 -6.74 8.65
C LYS A 24 -19.17 -7.38 9.98
N PRO A 25 -19.08 -6.61 11.08
CA PRO A 25 -18.84 -7.17 12.40
C PRO A 25 -20.08 -7.96 12.87
N ASP A 26 -19.85 -9.06 13.60
CA ASP A 26 -20.94 -9.86 14.21
C ASP A 26 -21.66 -9.07 15.30
N THR A 27 -20.93 -8.23 16.02
CA THR A 27 -21.46 -7.33 17.06
C THR A 27 -20.78 -5.97 16.97
N GLY A 28 -21.48 -4.94 17.41
CA GLY A 28 -20.97 -3.56 17.34
C GLY A 28 -21.19 -2.92 15.96
N THR A 29 -20.53 -1.79 15.73
CA THR A 29 -20.65 -1.02 14.49
C THR A 29 -19.28 -0.57 14.00
N SER A 30 -19.08 -0.63 12.68
CA SER A 30 -17.95 -0.03 12.00
C SER A 30 -18.48 1.11 11.14
N VAL A 31 -17.97 2.32 11.35
CA VAL A 31 -18.37 3.51 10.59
C VAL A 31 -17.15 4.07 9.88
N VAL A 32 -17.21 4.13 8.56
CA VAL A 32 -16.19 4.77 7.72
C VAL A 32 -16.64 6.20 7.42
N GLY A 33 -15.76 7.17 7.62
CA GLY A 33 -16.07 8.57 7.30
C GLY A 33 -16.30 8.77 5.80
N GLU A 34 -17.24 9.64 5.44
CA GLU A 34 -17.65 9.88 4.04
C GLU A 34 -16.49 10.34 3.14
N ASN A 35 -15.49 11.01 3.70
CA ASN A 35 -14.32 11.49 2.97
C ASN A 35 -13.13 10.51 3.00
N THR A 36 -13.34 9.28 3.45
CA THR A 36 -12.26 8.28 3.50
C THR A 36 -12.07 7.65 2.13
N PHE A 37 -10.87 7.81 1.60
CA PHE A 37 -10.43 7.19 0.35
C PHE A 37 -9.34 6.17 0.65
N PHE A 38 -9.72 4.91 0.62
CA PHE A 38 -8.81 3.80 0.89
C PHE A 38 -7.90 3.50 -0.29
N GLY A 39 -6.61 3.32 0.00
CA GLY A 39 -5.67 2.61 -0.85
C GLY A 39 -5.28 1.32 -0.16
N TYR A 40 -5.59 0.17 -0.73
CA TYR A 40 -5.30 -1.13 -0.12
C TYR A 40 -4.37 -1.97 -0.99
N TYR A 41 -3.15 -2.18 -0.48
CA TYR A 41 -2.21 -3.14 -1.04
C TYR A 41 -2.42 -4.50 -0.38
N MET A 42 -3.02 -5.43 -1.12
CA MET A 42 -3.32 -6.80 -0.67
C MET A 42 -2.14 -7.74 -0.93
N GLN A 43 -2.05 -8.85 -0.19
CA GLN A 43 -1.04 -9.89 -0.40
C GLN A 43 -1.00 -10.45 -1.84
N ASN A 44 -2.15 -10.57 -2.50
CA ASN A 44 -2.27 -11.08 -3.86
C ASN A 44 -3.12 -10.13 -4.70
N PRO A 45 -2.55 -9.02 -5.18
CA PRO A 45 -3.29 -8.09 -6.01
C PRO A 45 -3.65 -8.75 -7.35
N GLU A 46 -4.91 -8.61 -7.75
CA GLU A 46 -5.34 -9.00 -9.09
C GLU A 46 -4.88 -7.95 -10.10
N PHE A 47 -4.29 -8.45 -11.20
CA PHE A 47 -3.88 -7.57 -12.29
C PHE A 47 -4.92 -7.63 -13.40
N PRO A 48 -5.42 -6.49 -13.86
CA PRO A 48 -6.33 -6.48 -15.00
C PRO A 48 -5.61 -7.00 -16.25
N ASN A 49 -6.31 -7.80 -17.05
CA ASN A 49 -5.85 -8.15 -18.37
C ASN A 49 -5.99 -6.91 -19.25
N THR A 50 -4.91 -6.18 -19.46
CA THR A 50 -4.90 -4.93 -20.20
C THR A 50 -3.79 -4.89 -21.24
N ASN A 51 -4.06 -4.25 -22.37
CA ASN A 51 -3.07 -3.96 -23.41
C ASN A 51 -2.36 -2.61 -23.21
N LEU A 52 -2.68 -1.91 -22.12
CA LEU A 52 -2.07 -0.62 -21.82
C LEU A 52 -0.56 -0.77 -21.61
N THR A 53 0.18 0.26 -21.96
CA THR A 53 1.56 0.43 -21.55
C THR A 53 1.64 0.71 -20.04
N VAL A 54 2.81 0.50 -19.45
CA VAL A 54 3.06 0.79 -18.02
C VAL A 54 2.69 2.24 -17.69
N LEU A 55 3.10 3.20 -18.53
CA LEU A 55 2.80 4.62 -18.32
C LEU A 55 1.30 4.94 -18.45
N GLU A 56 0.63 4.40 -19.45
CA GLU A 56 -0.82 4.59 -19.62
C GLU A 56 -1.59 4.02 -18.44
N TYR A 57 -1.21 2.84 -17.96
CA TYR A 57 -1.83 2.19 -16.81
C TYR A 57 -1.73 3.04 -15.53
N ILE A 58 -0.61 3.74 -15.32
CA ILE A 58 -0.45 4.65 -14.18
C ILE A 58 -1.23 5.95 -14.39
N LYS A 59 -1.22 6.50 -15.63
CA LYS A 59 -1.96 7.73 -15.95
C LYS A 59 -3.48 7.61 -15.79
N GLU A 60 -4.03 6.41 -15.89
CA GLU A 60 -5.45 6.18 -15.54
C GLU A 60 -5.77 6.48 -14.08
N ALA A 61 -4.80 6.35 -13.16
CA ALA A 61 -4.99 6.72 -11.76
C ALA A 61 -4.79 8.22 -11.54
N ALA A 62 -3.68 8.77 -12.04
CA ALA A 62 -3.39 10.21 -12.03
C ALA A 62 -2.24 10.55 -12.99
N GLU A 63 -2.25 11.75 -13.54
CA GLU A 63 -1.13 12.26 -14.35
C GLU A 63 0.02 12.80 -13.49
N TYR A 64 -0.28 13.28 -12.30
CA TYR A 64 0.67 13.88 -11.35
C TYR A 64 0.33 13.47 -9.92
N ILE A 65 1.38 13.35 -9.10
CA ILE A 65 1.27 13.27 -7.64
C ILE A 65 1.89 14.53 -7.03
N VAL A 66 1.25 15.09 -6.01
CA VAL A 66 1.77 16.27 -5.30
C VAL A 66 2.66 15.77 -4.17
N LYS A 67 3.95 16.09 -4.23
CA LYS A 67 4.89 15.83 -3.13
C LYS A 67 4.66 16.82 -1.97
N ASN A 68 5.18 16.49 -0.80
CA ASN A 68 5.02 17.31 0.42
C ASN A 68 5.64 18.71 0.31
N ASP A 69 6.60 18.91 -0.58
CA ASP A 69 7.19 20.22 -0.92
C ASP A 69 6.30 21.06 -1.84
N GLY A 70 5.11 20.56 -2.19
CA GLY A 70 4.16 21.21 -3.09
C GLY A 70 4.47 21.04 -4.57
N LYS A 71 5.53 20.32 -4.93
CA LYS A 71 5.88 20.08 -6.33
C LYS A 71 5.06 18.95 -6.92
N ASN A 72 4.63 19.13 -8.15
CA ASN A 72 4.01 18.09 -8.94
C ASN A 72 5.08 17.17 -9.53
N LEU A 73 4.96 15.87 -9.25
CA LEU A 73 5.76 14.85 -9.88
C LEU A 73 4.90 14.12 -10.91
N SER A 74 5.36 14.04 -12.15
CA SER A 74 4.62 13.35 -13.21
C SER A 74 4.59 11.83 -12.99
N ALA A 75 3.60 11.16 -13.57
CA ALA A 75 3.50 9.69 -13.55
C ALA A 75 4.78 9.03 -14.07
N SER A 76 5.39 9.57 -15.14
CA SER A 76 6.64 9.06 -15.68
C SER A 76 7.80 9.19 -14.68
N ALA A 77 7.96 10.35 -14.05
CA ALA A 77 9.02 10.56 -13.07
C ALA A 77 8.82 9.71 -11.79
N PHE A 78 7.57 9.52 -11.36
CA PHE A 78 7.28 8.65 -10.24
C PHE A 78 7.53 7.17 -10.56
N LEU A 79 7.24 6.73 -11.77
CA LEU A 79 7.62 5.40 -12.26
C LEU A 79 9.14 5.20 -12.26
N GLU A 80 9.91 6.22 -12.68
CA GLU A 80 11.38 6.17 -12.64
C GLU A 80 11.92 5.99 -11.22
N GLU A 81 11.34 6.67 -10.23
CA GLU A 81 11.70 6.47 -8.81
C GLU A 81 11.55 5.01 -8.38
N PHE A 82 10.55 4.28 -8.92
CA PHE A 82 10.30 2.86 -8.65
C PHE A 82 11.00 1.92 -9.62
N GLY A 83 11.97 2.39 -10.40
CA GLY A 83 12.79 1.57 -11.29
C GLY A 83 12.15 1.19 -12.62
N PHE A 84 11.06 1.87 -13.03
CA PHE A 84 10.50 1.74 -14.37
C PHE A 84 11.08 2.85 -15.25
N GLU A 85 12.31 2.63 -15.76
CA GLU A 85 13.04 3.63 -16.52
C GLU A 85 12.91 3.43 -18.04
N GLY A 86 12.95 4.54 -18.78
CA GLY A 86 13.09 4.55 -20.22
C GLY A 86 12.03 3.73 -20.97
N LYS A 87 12.49 2.73 -21.75
CA LYS A 87 11.63 1.96 -22.65
C LYS A 87 10.58 1.09 -21.93
N ILE A 88 10.82 0.69 -20.68
CA ILE A 88 9.90 -0.18 -19.95
C ILE A 88 8.55 0.53 -19.71
N GLN A 89 8.53 1.85 -19.59
CA GLN A 89 7.29 2.63 -19.43
C GLN A 89 6.36 2.53 -20.63
N TYR A 90 6.91 2.27 -21.82
CA TYR A 90 6.16 2.14 -23.08
C TYR A 90 5.91 0.68 -23.45
N SER A 91 6.34 -0.26 -22.63
CA SER A 91 6.05 -1.69 -22.82
C SER A 91 4.66 -2.04 -22.28
N PRO A 92 3.97 -3.02 -22.89
CA PRO A 92 2.70 -3.50 -22.35
C PRO A 92 2.83 -4.05 -20.94
N VAL A 93 1.86 -3.77 -20.06
CA VAL A 93 1.84 -4.32 -18.68
C VAL A 93 1.91 -5.84 -18.68
N SER A 94 1.36 -6.50 -19.71
CA SER A 94 1.39 -7.96 -19.85
C SER A 94 2.81 -8.56 -19.98
N THR A 95 3.79 -7.78 -20.36
CA THR A 95 5.18 -8.22 -20.54
C THR A 95 6.01 -8.19 -19.25
N LEU A 96 5.48 -7.55 -18.21
CA LEU A 96 6.16 -7.45 -16.92
C LEU A 96 6.21 -8.80 -16.19
N SER A 97 7.30 -9.02 -15.46
CA SER A 97 7.42 -10.11 -14.49
C SER A 97 6.41 -9.96 -13.34
N GLY A 98 6.20 -11.04 -12.57
CA GLY A 98 5.30 -11.00 -11.41
C GLY A 98 5.71 -9.94 -10.37
N GLY A 99 7.00 -9.82 -10.06
CA GLY A 99 7.51 -8.81 -9.13
C GLY A 99 7.34 -7.38 -9.65
N GLU A 100 7.63 -7.15 -10.95
CA GLU A 100 7.40 -5.84 -11.57
C GLU A 100 5.91 -5.46 -11.58
N ARG A 101 5.01 -6.41 -11.82
CA ARG A 101 3.58 -6.16 -11.74
C ARG A 101 3.15 -5.74 -10.33
N LYS A 102 3.61 -6.45 -9.30
CA LYS A 102 3.31 -6.08 -7.90
C LYS A 102 3.82 -4.69 -7.57
N ARG A 103 5.03 -4.35 -8.00
CA ARG A 103 5.62 -3.02 -7.85
C ARG A 103 4.82 -1.96 -8.62
N LEU A 104 4.38 -2.26 -9.85
CA LEU A 104 3.55 -1.37 -10.64
C LEU A 104 2.18 -1.14 -9.97
N PHE A 105 1.59 -2.16 -9.37
CA PHE A 105 0.36 -2.04 -8.61
C PHE A 105 0.53 -1.10 -7.42
N LEU A 106 1.65 -1.22 -6.67
CA LEU A 106 1.99 -0.30 -5.60
C LEU A 106 2.08 1.14 -6.12
N VAL A 107 2.82 1.37 -7.21
CA VAL A 107 2.96 2.70 -7.82
C VAL A 107 1.59 3.30 -8.17
N ARG A 108 0.71 2.51 -8.81
CA ARG A 108 -0.65 2.96 -9.15
C ARG A 108 -1.47 3.32 -7.89
N LEU A 109 -1.35 2.51 -6.85
CA LEU A 109 -2.01 2.74 -5.58
C LEU A 109 -1.57 4.07 -4.95
N LEU A 110 -0.26 4.33 -4.90
CA LEU A 110 0.29 5.56 -4.35
C LEU A 110 -0.06 6.78 -5.21
N MET A 111 -0.07 6.63 -6.54
CA MET A 111 -0.51 7.68 -7.48
C MET A 111 -1.96 8.10 -7.29
N SER A 112 -2.84 7.17 -6.89
CA SER A 112 -4.23 7.51 -6.60
C SER A 112 -4.41 8.42 -5.38
N ASN A 113 -3.32 8.69 -4.66
CA ASN A 113 -3.25 9.59 -3.51
C ASN A 113 -4.32 9.32 -2.44
N PRO A 114 -4.41 8.09 -1.93
CA PRO A 114 -5.37 7.75 -0.89
C PRO A 114 -5.08 8.55 0.39
N ASN A 115 -6.10 8.87 1.17
CA ASN A 115 -5.92 9.48 2.49
C ASN A 115 -5.92 8.46 3.64
N PHE A 116 -6.23 7.19 3.32
CA PHE A 116 -6.07 6.04 4.22
C PHE A 116 -5.40 4.90 3.46
N LEU A 117 -4.11 4.69 3.72
CA LEU A 117 -3.31 3.68 3.06
C LEU A 117 -3.19 2.43 3.93
N ILE A 118 -3.51 1.27 3.37
CA ILE A 118 -3.38 -0.04 4.01
C ILE A 118 -2.36 -0.85 3.22
N LEU A 119 -1.35 -1.38 3.92
CA LEU A 119 -0.32 -2.24 3.35
C LEU A 119 -0.32 -3.58 4.08
N ASP A 120 -0.68 -4.64 3.38
CA ASP A 120 -0.73 -6.01 3.92
C ASP A 120 0.50 -6.80 3.47
N GLU A 121 1.44 -7.01 4.39
CA GLU A 121 2.72 -7.73 4.21
C GLU A 121 3.55 -7.27 2.99
N PRO A 122 3.80 -5.95 2.81
CA PRO A 122 4.52 -5.46 1.62
C PRO A 122 5.95 -5.98 1.56
N THR A 123 6.56 -6.30 2.70
CA THR A 123 7.93 -6.80 2.80
C THR A 123 8.13 -8.17 2.14
N ASN A 124 7.06 -8.95 1.95
CA ASN A 124 7.13 -10.24 1.28
C ASN A 124 7.22 -10.13 -0.25
N ASP A 125 6.79 -9.01 -0.80
CA ASP A 125 6.60 -8.82 -2.23
C ASP A 125 7.71 -8.01 -2.90
N PHE A 126 8.46 -7.23 -2.14
CA PHE A 126 9.37 -6.23 -2.67
C PHE A 126 10.84 -6.50 -2.29
N ASP A 127 11.71 -6.18 -3.24
CA ASP A 127 13.15 -6.14 -3.01
C ASP A 127 13.55 -4.93 -2.13
N ILE A 128 14.79 -4.94 -1.65
CA ILE A 128 15.34 -3.89 -0.77
C ILE A 128 15.26 -2.51 -1.42
N PHE A 129 15.46 -2.43 -2.73
CA PHE A 129 15.39 -1.16 -3.47
C PHE A 129 13.97 -0.58 -3.41
N THR A 130 12.96 -1.37 -3.76
CA THR A 130 11.55 -0.97 -3.70
C THR A 130 11.11 -0.63 -2.28
N MET A 131 11.56 -1.41 -1.28
CA MET A 131 11.28 -1.14 0.13
C MET A 131 11.85 0.19 0.60
N ASN A 132 13.08 0.55 0.22
CA ASN A 132 13.67 1.83 0.59
C ASN A 132 12.89 3.02 0.00
N ILE A 133 12.40 2.91 -1.24
CA ILE A 133 11.58 3.96 -1.86
C ILE A 133 10.23 4.07 -1.14
N LEU A 134 9.62 2.93 -0.85
CA LEU A 134 8.35 2.89 -0.10
C LEU A 134 8.52 3.52 1.29
N GLU A 135 9.57 3.19 2.03
CA GLU A 135 9.88 3.79 3.34
C GLU A 135 9.98 5.33 3.25
N GLN A 136 10.72 5.85 2.26
CA GLN A 136 10.86 7.28 2.04
C GLN A 136 9.51 7.96 1.74
N PHE A 137 8.70 7.32 0.91
CA PHE A 137 7.34 7.80 0.62
C PHE A 137 6.49 7.81 1.89
N LEU A 138 6.47 6.72 2.66
CA LEU A 138 5.68 6.57 3.88
C LEU A 138 6.13 7.52 4.98
N TYR A 139 7.43 7.82 5.09
CA TYR A 139 7.96 8.78 6.06
C TYR A 139 7.29 10.14 5.89
N SER A 140 7.16 10.58 4.66
CA SER A 140 6.57 11.87 4.30
C SER A 140 5.03 11.84 4.14
N TYR A 141 4.42 10.65 4.14
CA TYR A 141 2.98 10.49 3.94
C TYR A 141 2.18 11.06 5.12
N LYS A 142 1.23 11.96 4.81
CA LYS A 142 0.43 12.69 5.79
C LYS A 142 -0.94 12.07 6.08
N GLY A 143 -1.36 11.09 5.30
CA GLY A 143 -2.61 10.36 5.51
C GLY A 143 -2.54 9.35 6.65
N CYS A 144 -3.65 8.70 6.93
CA CYS A 144 -3.70 7.55 7.81
C CYS A 144 -2.98 6.36 7.16
N LEU A 145 -2.13 5.69 7.92
CA LEU A 145 -1.38 4.52 7.47
C LEU A 145 -1.63 3.36 8.41
N LEU A 146 -2.04 2.23 7.85
CA LEU A 146 -2.19 0.96 8.54
C LEU A 146 -1.31 -0.08 7.84
N ILE A 147 -0.35 -0.64 8.56
CA ILE A 147 0.59 -1.62 8.01
C ILE A 147 0.48 -2.91 8.78
N VAL A 148 0.36 -4.00 8.06
CA VAL A 148 0.55 -5.35 8.59
C VAL A 148 1.89 -5.86 8.09
N SER A 149 2.80 -6.20 8.98
CA SER A 149 4.09 -6.80 8.63
C SER A 149 4.67 -7.59 9.80
N HIS A 150 5.44 -8.62 9.46
CA HIS A 150 6.29 -9.34 10.40
C HIS A 150 7.70 -8.75 10.50
N ASP A 151 8.05 -7.81 9.63
CA ASP A 151 9.34 -7.13 9.65
C ASP A 151 9.35 -6.00 10.68
N ARG A 152 9.96 -6.27 11.82
CA ARG A 152 10.06 -5.30 12.92
C ARG A 152 10.85 -4.05 12.53
N TYR A 153 11.91 -4.21 11.75
CA TYR A 153 12.74 -3.09 11.32
C TYR A 153 11.97 -2.11 10.44
N PHE A 154 11.16 -2.63 9.52
CA PHE A 154 10.25 -1.81 8.71
C PHE A 154 9.20 -1.13 9.58
N MET A 155 8.58 -1.86 10.51
CA MET A 155 7.56 -1.32 11.41
C MET A 155 8.09 -0.19 12.28
N ASP A 156 9.27 -0.36 12.89
CA ASP A 156 9.91 0.64 13.74
C ASP A 156 10.22 1.95 13.01
N LYS A 157 10.44 1.88 11.69
CA LYS A 157 10.71 3.07 10.87
C LYS A 157 9.45 3.86 10.49
N VAL A 158 8.33 3.18 10.30
CA VAL A 158 7.16 3.78 9.63
C VAL A 158 5.93 3.92 10.50
N ALA A 159 5.83 3.14 11.59
CA ALA A 159 4.69 3.17 12.50
C ALA A 159 4.97 4.04 13.73
N ASP A 160 3.98 4.80 14.17
CA ASP A 160 4.02 5.58 15.40
C ASP A 160 3.43 4.79 16.58
N THR A 161 2.56 3.82 16.28
CA THR A 161 1.84 2.99 17.26
C THR A 161 1.77 1.56 16.74
N LEU A 162 1.89 0.59 17.63
CA LEU A 162 1.73 -0.84 17.31
C LEU A 162 0.45 -1.39 17.94
N PHE A 163 -0.32 -2.12 17.15
CA PHE A 163 -1.40 -2.98 17.61
C PHE A 163 -0.96 -4.43 17.50
N ILE A 164 -1.11 -5.18 18.58
CA ILE A 164 -0.82 -6.62 18.61
C ILE A 164 -2.16 -7.35 18.60
N LEU A 165 -2.36 -8.16 17.58
CA LEU A 165 -3.46 -9.13 17.52
C LEU A 165 -3.03 -10.40 18.23
N GLU A 166 -3.63 -10.65 19.39
CA GLU A 166 -3.39 -11.82 20.19
C GLU A 166 -4.14 -13.05 19.63
N ALA A 167 -3.69 -14.24 19.98
CA ALA A 167 -4.31 -15.49 19.52
C ALA A 167 -5.76 -15.69 20.00
N ASP A 168 -6.16 -15.00 21.08
CA ASP A 168 -7.53 -15.02 21.62
C ASP A 168 -8.46 -14.00 20.94
N GLY A 169 -7.95 -13.27 19.93
CA GLY A 169 -8.70 -12.26 19.18
C GLY A 169 -8.74 -10.89 19.86
N THR A 170 -8.05 -10.69 20.97
CA THR A 170 -7.91 -9.38 21.59
C THR A 170 -6.86 -8.52 20.88
N ILE A 171 -7.03 -7.20 20.94
CA ILE A 171 -6.07 -6.24 20.40
C ILE A 171 -5.49 -5.45 21.55
N SER A 172 -4.16 -5.50 21.69
CA SER A 172 -3.40 -4.66 22.60
C SER A 172 -2.65 -3.58 21.80
N GLY A 173 -2.53 -2.37 22.36
CA GLY A 173 -1.86 -1.24 21.71
C GLY A 173 -0.65 -0.77 22.51
N PHE A 174 0.43 -0.41 21.79
CA PHE A 174 1.63 0.21 22.35
C PHE A 174 1.94 1.50 21.57
N VAL A 175 2.26 2.54 22.28
CA VAL A 175 2.67 3.85 21.76
C VAL A 175 4.18 3.99 21.87
#